data_5959c34eef22a8d1c4f519018a4c64b9
#
_entry.id   5959c34eef22a8d1c4f519018a4c64b9
#
_cell.length_a   1.000
_cell.length_b   1.000
_cell.length_c   1.000
_cell.angle_alpha   90.00
_cell.angle_beta   90.00
_cell.angle_gamma   90.00
#
_symmetry.space_group_name_H-M   'P 1'
#
loop_
_entity.id
_entity.type
_entity.pdbx_description
1 polymer ?
#
loop_
_entity_poly.entity_id
_entity_poly.type
_entity_poly.pdbx_seq_one_letter_code
_entity_poly.pdbx_strand_id
1 'polypeptide(L)'
;MPFSEAVSTYTLLTVGEGLASQIPALMLSTSAGIVVTKSSSKDQLGNVLLQEFSEEPRVFLFSSALLVFIGLILGFPKVPFFFMAGLLGGLYYLLKKSLQERELKELEKLLVEQKKPTEKTEEEIITQPETLAFEIGYGLVPLVDESQGGDLPERIKSMRKQIAREFGVVVPLVHIRDNLTLRPYQYRILIRGIEVSSYEVMPNRYLAIDLGNVRGSIEGVETHEPAFNLKAYWITEDMREKAQRLGYMVVDVSTAIITHLSEVIKRNLHKILGRGEVIDLVENLTRKHPKAMQGLVPDVIPISILHRTLQNLLSEGIPINDLLTIVETLADYVEQTKDPDLLTEYVRQRLAKRITRLYLTDNVLYALIISPRLEAKLSAYLQEGKEEEFLDLLINKIYPKLNSEISWAEQHTSNAWYNPTQKSLSLLYRKCFP
;
A
#
# COMPACT_ATOMS: atom_id res chain seq x y z
N MET A 1 -22.11 28.83 -74.71
CA MET A 1 -22.57 28.16 -73.47
C MET A 1 -23.83 28.90 -73.02
N PRO A 2 -24.94 28.24 -72.77
CA PRO A 2 -26.13 28.83 -72.17
C PRO A 2 -25.75 29.33 -70.74
N PHE A 3 -26.36 30.43 -70.29
CA PHE A 3 -26.05 31.08 -69.03
C PHE A 3 -26.13 30.13 -67.81
N SER A 4 -27.12 29.24 -67.78
CA SER A 4 -27.30 28.24 -66.71
C SER A 4 -26.17 27.22 -66.62
N GLU A 5 -25.59 26.83 -67.73
CA GLU A 5 -24.45 25.89 -67.82
C GLU A 5 -23.15 26.56 -67.42
N ALA A 6 -22.95 27.82 -67.75
CA ALA A 6 -21.82 28.62 -67.33
C ALA A 6 -21.84 28.85 -65.81
N VAL A 7 -22.99 29.25 -65.23
CA VAL A 7 -23.14 29.39 -63.76
C VAL A 7 -22.87 28.12 -63.02
N SER A 8 -23.39 26.99 -63.47
CA SER A 8 -23.13 25.68 -62.83
C SER A 8 -21.69 25.28 -62.90
N THR A 9 -21.01 25.47 -64.02
CA THR A 9 -19.59 25.08 -64.22
C THR A 9 -18.66 25.96 -63.40
N TYR A 10 -18.88 27.28 -63.41
CA TYR A 10 -18.03 28.19 -62.61
C TYR A 10 -18.25 28.03 -61.10
N THR A 11 -19.49 27.82 -60.66
CA THR A 11 -19.77 27.57 -59.24
C THR A 11 -19.07 26.26 -58.79
N LEU A 12 -19.13 25.21 -59.60
CA LEU A 12 -18.48 23.93 -59.26
C LEU A 12 -16.96 24.03 -59.21
N LEU A 13 -16.36 24.80 -60.15
CA LEU A 13 -14.92 25.09 -60.16
C LEU A 13 -14.50 25.92 -58.95
N THR A 14 -15.21 26.97 -58.59
CA THR A 14 -14.91 27.85 -57.45
C THR A 14 -15.03 27.10 -56.12
N VAL A 15 -16.05 26.28 -55.94
CA VAL A 15 -16.21 25.42 -54.75
C VAL A 15 -15.12 24.35 -54.71
N GLY A 16 -14.79 23.76 -55.86
CA GLY A 16 -13.70 22.76 -55.95
C GLY A 16 -12.32 23.34 -55.60
N GLU A 17 -12.01 24.53 -56.09
CA GLU A 17 -10.77 25.24 -55.78
C GLU A 17 -10.72 25.67 -54.31
N GLY A 18 -11.82 26.14 -53.75
CA GLY A 18 -11.94 26.52 -52.31
C GLY A 18 -11.72 25.30 -51.41
N LEU A 19 -12.29 24.15 -51.73
CA LEU A 19 -12.10 22.92 -50.97
C LEU A 19 -10.67 22.39 -51.13
N ALA A 20 -10.11 22.40 -52.34
CA ALA A 20 -8.75 21.92 -52.60
C ALA A 20 -7.68 22.76 -51.84
N SER A 21 -7.87 24.06 -51.70
CA SER A 21 -6.97 24.97 -50.98
C SER A 21 -7.07 24.78 -49.46
N GLN A 22 -8.18 24.29 -48.92
CA GLN A 22 -8.36 24.06 -47.48
C GLN A 22 -7.69 22.76 -46.98
N ILE A 23 -7.50 21.75 -47.85
CA ILE A 23 -6.88 20.49 -47.46
C ILE A 23 -5.48 20.66 -46.89
N PRO A 24 -4.53 21.42 -47.51
CA PRO A 24 -3.21 21.64 -46.94
C PRO A 24 -3.24 22.37 -45.57
N ALA A 25 -4.15 23.32 -45.39
CA ALA A 25 -4.30 24.05 -44.15
C ALA A 25 -4.79 23.16 -43.00
N LEU A 26 -5.77 22.29 -43.29
CA LEU A 26 -6.24 21.30 -42.31
C LEU A 26 -5.17 20.26 -41.97
N MET A 27 -4.40 19.78 -42.94
CA MET A 27 -3.30 18.87 -42.71
C MET A 27 -2.19 19.52 -41.86
N LEU A 28 -1.88 20.77 -42.10
CA LEU A 28 -0.87 21.51 -41.33
C LEU A 28 -1.34 21.75 -39.89
N SER A 29 -2.58 22.15 -39.71
CA SER A 29 -3.19 22.39 -38.38
C SER A 29 -3.28 21.11 -37.56
N THR A 30 -3.75 19.99 -38.15
CA THR A 30 -3.78 18.69 -37.46
C THR A 30 -2.40 18.18 -37.15
N SER A 31 -1.44 18.30 -38.07
CA SER A 31 -0.04 17.92 -37.81
C SER A 31 0.61 18.73 -36.70
N ALA A 32 0.37 20.05 -36.67
CA ALA A 32 0.84 20.91 -35.58
C ALA A 32 0.22 20.54 -34.24
N GLY A 33 -1.10 20.25 -34.21
CA GLY A 33 -1.82 19.77 -33.02
C GLY A 33 -1.24 18.44 -32.50
N ILE A 34 -0.94 17.50 -33.40
CA ILE A 34 -0.32 16.20 -33.04
C ILE A 34 1.10 16.38 -32.48
N VAL A 35 1.90 17.28 -33.05
CA VAL A 35 3.27 17.54 -32.58
C VAL A 35 3.26 18.17 -31.18
N VAL A 36 2.34 19.11 -30.92
CA VAL A 36 2.21 19.75 -29.59
C VAL A 36 1.74 18.75 -28.52
N THR A 37 0.78 17.91 -28.86
CA THR A 37 0.24 16.89 -27.90
C THR A 37 1.20 15.74 -27.67
N LYS A 38 2.04 15.36 -28.66
CA LYS A 38 3.04 14.26 -28.53
C LYS A 38 4.13 14.56 -27.51
N SER A 39 4.31 15.82 -27.13
CA SER A 39 5.32 16.21 -26.10
C SER A 39 4.94 15.81 -24.67
N SER A 40 3.71 15.35 -24.40
CA SER A 40 3.20 15.17 -23.04
C SER A 40 2.83 13.73 -22.63
N SER A 41 2.78 12.75 -23.53
CA SER A 41 2.42 11.38 -23.16
C SER A 41 3.20 10.32 -23.93
N LYS A 42 3.63 9.26 -23.21
CA LYS A 42 4.33 8.08 -23.76
C LYS A 42 3.40 7.15 -24.55
N ASP A 43 2.08 7.32 -24.49
CA ASP A 43 1.13 6.49 -25.18
C ASP A 43 0.96 6.95 -26.62
N GLN A 44 0.91 5.99 -27.55
CA GLN A 44 0.72 6.28 -28.97
C GLN A 44 -0.66 6.94 -29.14
N LEU A 45 -0.67 8.19 -29.60
CA LEU A 45 -1.89 9.01 -29.83
C LEU A 45 -2.95 8.29 -30.65
N GLY A 46 -2.51 7.40 -31.56
CA GLY A 46 -3.42 6.54 -32.34
C GLY A 46 -4.27 5.60 -31.49
N ASN A 47 -3.69 5.04 -30.41
CA ASN A 47 -4.43 4.15 -29.52
C ASN A 47 -5.43 4.91 -28.65
N VAL A 48 -5.06 6.11 -28.16
CA VAL A 48 -5.97 6.95 -27.37
C VAL A 48 -7.16 7.42 -28.21
N LEU A 49 -6.93 7.88 -29.44
CA LEU A 49 -8.01 8.29 -30.35
C LEU A 49 -8.89 7.09 -30.73
N LEU A 50 -8.31 5.93 -31.03
CA LEU A 50 -9.10 4.72 -31.35
C LEU A 50 -9.93 4.28 -30.12
N GLN A 51 -9.42 4.42 -28.91
CA GLN A 51 -10.17 4.11 -27.70
C GLN A 51 -11.33 5.07 -27.49
N GLU A 52 -11.10 6.38 -27.62
CA GLU A 52 -12.10 7.43 -27.44
C GLU A 52 -13.23 7.35 -28.48
N PHE A 53 -12.89 7.09 -29.76
CA PHE A 53 -13.88 6.83 -30.82
C PHE A 53 -14.65 5.50 -30.65
N SER A 54 -14.06 4.54 -29.92
CA SER A 54 -14.70 3.26 -29.62
C SER A 54 -15.70 3.35 -28.47
N GLU A 55 -15.52 4.29 -27.55
CA GLU A 55 -16.38 4.46 -26.37
C GLU A 55 -17.74 5.12 -26.70
N GLU A 56 -17.79 5.97 -27.74
CA GLU A 56 -19.01 6.69 -28.14
C GLU A 56 -19.42 6.42 -29.61
N PRO A 57 -19.89 5.22 -29.96
CA PRO A 57 -20.23 4.87 -31.34
C PRO A 57 -21.42 5.65 -31.89
N ARG A 58 -22.22 6.28 -31.04
CA ARG A 58 -23.40 7.10 -31.46
C ARG A 58 -23.03 8.27 -32.37
N VAL A 59 -21.81 8.78 -32.29
CA VAL A 59 -21.29 9.85 -33.13
C VAL A 59 -21.33 9.42 -34.60
N PHE A 60 -20.96 8.20 -34.93
CA PHE A 60 -21.00 7.67 -36.29
C PHE A 60 -22.43 7.51 -36.84
N LEU A 61 -23.39 7.19 -35.97
CA LEU A 61 -24.79 7.14 -36.34
C LEU A 61 -25.35 8.51 -36.72
N PHE A 62 -25.10 9.53 -35.88
CA PHE A 62 -25.54 10.91 -36.16
C PHE A 62 -24.86 11.46 -37.41
N SER A 63 -23.56 11.22 -37.59
CA SER A 63 -22.83 11.66 -38.80
C SER A 63 -23.37 10.99 -40.07
N SER A 64 -23.70 9.68 -40.03
CA SER A 64 -24.31 8.95 -41.12
C SER A 64 -25.69 9.50 -41.46
N ALA A 65 -26.52 9.77 -40.45
CA ALA A 65 -27.87 10.35 -40.68
C ALA A 65 -27.79 11.75 -41.29
N LEU A 66 -26.83 12.58 -40.85
CA LEU A 66 -26.61 13.92 -41.42
C LEU A 66 -26.17 13.86 -42.88
N LEU A 67 -25.28 12.93 -43.24
CA LEU A 67 -24.83 12.74 -44.62
C LEU A 67 -25.97 12.26 -45.54
N VAL A 68 -26.84 11.39 -45.05
CA VAL A 68 -28.06 10.98 -45.79
C VAL A 68 -28.96 12.18 -45.99
N PHE A 69 -29.17 13.01 -44.96
CA PHE A 69 -30.00 14.22 -45.05
C PHE A 69 -29.46 15.21 -46.11
N ILE A 70 -28.15 15.48 -46.07
CA ILE A 70 -27.50 16.35 -47.05
C ILE A 70 -27.59 15.76 -48.47
N GLY A 71 -27.40 14.45 -48.64
CA GLY A 71 -27.50 13.76 -49.95
C GLY A 71 -28.89 13.77 -50.54
N LEU A 72 -29.97 14.00 -49.75
CA LEU A 72 -31.34 14.14 -50.22
C LEU A 72 -31.65 15.53 -50.74
N ILE A 73 -30.85 16.57 -50.39
CA ILE A 73 -31.05 17.93 -50.85
C ILE A 73 -30.74 18.01 -52.36
N LEU A 74 -31.63 18.67 -53.14
CA LEU A 74 -31.44 18.84 -54.56
C LEU A 74 -30.20 19.71 -54.85
N GLY A 75 -29.30 19.20 -55.70
CA GLY A 75 -28.12 19.92 -56.17
C GLY A 75 -26.77 19.34 -55.68
N PHE A 76 -26.77 18.43 -54.72
CA PHE A 76 -25.54 17.78 -54.28
C PHE A 76 -25.28 16.44 -54.99
N PRO A 77 -24.01 16.02 -55.20
CA PRO A 77 -23.67 14.75 -55.83
C PRO A 77 -24.05 13.58 -54.88
N LYS A 78 -25.12 12.89 -55.19
CA LYS A 78 -25.73 11.88 -54.31
C LYS A 78 -24.84 10.68 -54.04
N VAL A 79 -24.07 10.21 -55.01
CA VAL A 79 -23.27 8.97 -54.93
C VAL A 79 -22.21 9.06 -53.81
N PRO A 80 -21.36 10.10 -53.69
CA PRO A 80 -20.35 10.14 -52.64
C PRO A 80 -20.96 10.29 -51.22
N PHE A 81 -22.09 11.03 -51.06
CA PHE A 81 -22.72 11.20 -49.75
C PHE A 81 -23.36 9.92 -49.25
N PHE A 82 -24.05 9.15 -50.08
CA PHE A 82 -24.64 7.88 -49.70
C PHE A 82 -23.56 6.80 -49.47
N PHE A 83 -22.47 6.82 -50.24
CA PHE A 83 -21.36 5.91 -50.02
C PHE A 83 -20.70 6.15 -48.63
N MET A 84 -20.41 7.40 -48.31
CA MET A 84 -19.81 7.77 -47.01
C MET A 84 -20.76 7.50 -45.84
N ALA A 85 -22.07 7.78 -46.02
CA ALA A 85 -23.08 7.47 -45.02
C ALA A 85 -23.16 5.94 -44.75
N GLY A 86 -23.09 5.14 -45.81
CA GLY A 86 -23.05 3.68 -45.67
C GLY A 86 -21.80 3.18 -44.96
N LEU A 87 -20.63 3.78 -45.23
CA LEU A 87 -19.38 3.44 -44.57
C LEU A 87 -19.43 3.75 -43.07
N LEU A 88 -19.91 4.97 -42.68
CA LEU A 88 -20.03 5.34 -41.26
C LEU A 88 -21.11 4.54 -40.52
N GLY A 89 -22.24 4.22 -41.20
CA GLY A 89 -23.27 3.37 -40.61
C GLY A 89 -22.78 1.93 -40.42
N GLY A 90 -21.99 1.41 -41.35
CA GLY A 90 -21.34 0.11 -41.23
C GLY A 90 -20.33 0.08 -40.07
N LEU A 91 -19.53 1.15 -39.90
CA LEU A 91 -18.58 1.28 -38.79
C LEU A 91 -19.30 1.34 -37.43
N TYR A 92 -20.40 2.12 -37.34
CA TYR A 92 -21.27 2.10 -36.17
C TYR A 92 -21.76 0.71 -35.80
N TYR A 93 -22.25 -0.06 -36.80
CA TYR A 93 -22.75 -1.41 -36.55
C TYR A 93 -21.66 -2.36 -36.03
N LEU A 94 -20.46 -2.30 -36.61
CA LEU A 94 -19.31 -3.10 -36.18
C LEU A 94 -18.85 -2.75 -34.75
N LEU A 95 -18.74 -1.46 -34.45
CA LEU A 95 -18.35 -0.99 -33.13
C LEU A 95 -19.39 -1.33 -32.07
N LYS A 96 -20.69 -1.16 -32.37
CA LYS A 96 -21.78 -1.53 -31.46
C LYS A 96 -21.77 -3.03 -31.17
N LYS A 97 -21.54 -3.87 -32.16
CA LYS A 97 -21.45 -5.32 -31.99
C LYS A 97 -20.26 -5.69 -31.09
N SER A 98 -19.12 -5.07 -31.31
CA SER A 98 -17.92 -5.33 -30.53
C SER A 98 -18.07 -4.89 -29.05
N LEU A 99 -18.78 -3.78 -28.78
CA LEU A 99 -19.09 -3.33 -27.44
C LEU A 99 -20.07 -4.29 -26.73
N GLN A 100 -21.12 -4.72 -27.42
CA GLN A 100 -22.06 -5.71 -26.84
C GLN A 100 -21.38 -7.05 -26.53
N GLU A 101 -20.44 -7.49 -27.36
CA GLU A 101 -19.65 -8.70 -27.09
C GLU A 101 -18.69 -8.52 -25.90
N ARG A 102 -18.16 -7.30 -25.68
CA ARG A 102 -17.35 -6.98 -24.50
C ARG A 102 -18.18 -6.91 -23.22
N GLU A 103 -19.33 -6.23 -23.26
CA GLU A 103 -20.28 -6.18 -22.13
C GLU A 103 -20.81 -7.57 -21.77
N LEU A 104 -21.15 -8.39 -22.76
CA LEU A 104 -21.58 -9.78 -22.55
C LEU A 104 -20.47 -10.63 -21.93
N LYS A 105 -19.22 -10.49 -22.39
CA LYS A 105 -18.06 -11.19 -21.80
C LYS A 105 -17.72 -10.71 -20.39
N GLU A 106 -17.92 -9.44 -20.12
CA GLU A 106 -17.70 -8.85 -18.79
C GLU A 106 -18.83 -9.27 -17.83
N LEU A 107 -20.08 -9.26 -18.31
CA LEU A 107 -21.23 -9.78 -17.56
C LEU A 107 -21.13 -11.30 -17.33
N GLU A 108 -20.67 -12.04 -18.35
CA GLU A 108 -20.43 -13.48 -18.26
C GLU A 108 -19.28 -13.80 -17.29
N LYS A 109 -18.21 -12.97 -17.24
CA LYS A 109 -17.18 -13.05 -16.22
C LYS A 109 -17.72 -12.77 -14.82
N LEU A 110 -18.52 -11.73 -14.65
CA LEU A 110 -19.14 -11.38 -13.35
C LEU A 110 -20.16 -12.46 -12.91
N LEU A 111 -20.93 -13.04 -13.84
CA LEU A 111 -21.86 -14.14 -13.53
C LEU A 111 -21.15 -15.48 -13.28
N VAL A 112 -20.01 -15.70 -13.90
CA VAL A 112 -19.14 -16.87 -13.64
C VAL A 112 -18.42 -16.73 -12.32
N GLU A 113 -18.02 -15.52 -11.93
CA GLU A 113 -17.46 -15.24 -10.59
C GLU A 113 -18.51 -15.41 -9.48
N GLN A 114 -19.80 -15.12 -9.74
CA GLN A 114 -20.88 -15.33 -8.76
C GLN A 114 -21.42 -16.77 -8.72
N LYS A 115 -21.11 -17.63 -9.67
CA LYS A 115 -21.68 -19.00 -9.79
C LYS A 115 -20.67 -20.14 -9.66
N LYS A 116 -19.42 -19.90 -9.30
CA LYS A 116 -18.52 -21.00 -8.96
C LYS A 116 -18.65 -21.35 -7.47
N PRO A 117 -19.23 -22.48 -7.12
CA PRO A 117 -18.74 -23.23 -5.99
C PRO A 117 -17.32 -23.63 -6.36
N THR A 118 -16.39 -23.32 -5.54
CA THR A 118 -14.95 -23.50 -5.72
C THR A 118 -14.61 -24.97 -5.94
N GLU A 119 -14.64 -25.46 -7.17
CA GLU A 119 -13.79 -26.58 -7.56
C GLU A 119 -12.38 -26.01 -7.77
N LYS A 120 -11.55 -26.18 -6.78
CA LYS A 120 -10.13 -25.89 -6.84
C LYS A 120 -9.50 -26.79 -7.88
N THR A 121 -9.22 -26.23 -9.06
CA THR A 121 -8.41 -26.89 -10.08
C THR A 121 -7.01 -27.06 -9.51
N GLU A 122 -6.39 -28.21 -9.75
CA GLU A 122 -5.04 -28.58 -9.23
C GLU A 122 -3.92 -27.57 -9.61
N GLU A 123 -4.18 -26.63 -10.51
CA GLU A 123 -3.27 -25.52 -10.88
C GLU A 123 -3.18 -24.42 -9.79
N GLU A 124 -4.13 -24.32 -8.84
CA GLU A 124 -4.04 -23.38 -7.71
C GLU A 124 -3.03 -23.81 -6.64
N ILE A 125 -2.46 -24.99 -6.75
CA ILE A 125 -1.47 -25.53 -5.77
C ILE A 125 -0.10 -24.83 -5.90
N ILE A 126 0.14 -24.05 -6.96
CA ILE A 126 1.41 -23.33 -7.19
C ILE A 126 1.26 -21.82 -6.94
N THR A 127 0.17 -21.36 -6.37
CA THR A 127 0.02 -19.95 -6.00
C THR A 127 0.98 -19.63 -4.87
N GLN A 128 1.82 -18.61 -5.11
CA GLN A 128 2.68 -18.05 -4.05
C GLN A 128 1.81 -17.72 -2.83
N PRO A 129 2.26 -18.06 -1.62
CA PRO A 129 1.48 -17.79 -0.43
C PRO A 129 1.19 -16.29 -0.33
N GLU A 130 -0.05 -15.96 -0.02
CA GLU A 130 -0.50 -14.58 0.18
C GLU A 130 0.40 -13.88 1.18
N THR A 131 0.75 -12.61 0.90
CA THR A 131 1.65 -11.85 1.77
C THR A 131 1.06 -11.67 3.17
N LEU A 132 -0.26 -11.45 3.27
CA LEU A 132 -1.00 -11.34 4.53
C LEU A 132 -2.30 -12.12 4.43
N ALA A 133 -2.49 -13.10 5.31
CA ALA A 133 -3.74 -13.83 5.46
C ALA A 133 -4.23 -13.75 6.90
N PHE A 134 -5.54 -13.62 7.06
CA PHE A 134 -6.23 -13.61 8.33
C PHE A 134 -7.27 -14.74 8.30
N GLU A 135 -6.98 -15.82 9.01
CA GLU A 135 -7.87 -16.98 9.06
C GLU A 135 -8.72 -16.95 10.32
N ILE A 136 -10.00 -17.23 10.16
CA ILE A 136 -10.99 -17.17 11.24
C ILE A 136 -11.73 -18.49 11.37
N GLY A 137 -12.04 -18.85 12.61
CA GLY A 137 -12.98 -19.93 12.90
C GLY A 137 -14.42 -19.54 12.54
N TYR A 138 -15.28 -20.51 12.32
CA TYR A 138 -16.64 -20.31 11.83
C TYR A 138 -17.52 -19.40 12.71
N GLY A 139 -17.26 -19.34 14.02
CA GLY A 139 -17.99 -18.47 14.96
C GLY A 139 -17.66 -16.97 14.80
N LEU A 140 -16.60 -16.63 14.06
CA LEU A 140 -16.21 -15.24 13.78
C LEU A 140 -16.69 -14.74 12.42
N VAL A 141 -17.28 -15.60 11.60
CA VAL A 141 -17.83 -15.22 10.27
C VAL A 141 -18.80 -14.03 10.35
N PRO A 142 -19.71 -13.94 11.35
CA PRO A 142 -20.59 -12.77 11.47
C PRO A 142 -19.88 -11.43 11.64
N LEU A 143 -18.64 -11.40 12.14
CA LEU A 143 -17.85 -10.17 12.25
C LEU A 143 -17.30 -9.68 10.91
N VAL A 144 -17.23 -10.57 9.93
CA VAL A 144 -16.67 -10.31 8.58
C VAL A 144 -17.78 -10.12 7.54
N ASP A 145 -18.95 -10.70 7.77
CA ASP A 145 -20.07 -10.61 6.84
C ASP A 145 -20.81 -9.29 7.00
N GLU A 146 -20.65 -8.38 6.04
CA GLU A 146 -21.32 -7.08 6.01
C GLU A 146 -22.86 -7.21 6.03
N SER A 147 -23.41 -8.30 5.48
CA SER A 147 -24.86 -8.56 5.48
C SER A 147 -25.42 -8.82 6.90
N GLN A 148 -24.57 -9.28 7.80
CA GLN A 148 -24.87 -9.53 9.21
C GLN A 148 -24.42 -8.38 10.15
N GLY A 149 -23.97 -7.26 9.57
CA GLY A 149 -23.48 -6.10 10.32
C GLY A 149 -22.03 -6.22 10.76
N GLY A 150 -21.24 -7.11 10.14
CA GLY A 150 -19.81 -7.24 10.38
C GLY A 150 -19.03 -6.01 9.92
N ASP A 151 -18.20 -5.46 10.79
CA ASP A 151 -17.44 -4.22 10.56
C ASP A 151 -15.92 -4.46 10.39
N LEU A 152 -15.49 -5.71 10.54
CA LEU A 152 -14.07 -6.07 10.53
C LEU A 152 -13.35 -5.71 9.21
N PRO A 153 -13.91 -5.94 8.00
CA PRO A 153 -13.27 -5.59 6.74
C PRO A 153 -12.99 -4.08 6.61
N GLU A 154 -13.96 -3.23 6.99
CA GLU A 154 -13.81 -1.78 6.91
C GLU A 154 -12.80 -1.26 7.95
N ARG A 155 -12.78 -1.86 9.14
CA ARG A 155 -11.77 -1.57 10.18
C ARG A 155 -10.37 -1.97 9.71
N ILE A 156 -10.20 -3.13 9.06
CA ILE A 156 -8.92 -3.57 8.47
C ILE A 156 -8.44 -2.59 7.40
N LYS A 157 -9.34 -2.13 6.51
CA LYS A 157 -9.02 -1.14 5.50
C LYS A 157 -8.56 0.20 6.11
N SER A 158 -9.22 0.63 7.18
CA SER A 158 -8.86 1.84 7.92
C SER A 158 -7.51 1.70 8.63
N MET A 159 -7.27 0.58 9.29
CA MET A 159 -6.01 0.23 9.95
C MET A 159 -4.85 0.21 8.94
N ARG A 160 -5.01 -0.41 7.75
CA ARG A 160 -3.98 -0.40 6.69
C ARG A 160 -3.61 1.02 6.26
N LYS A 161 -4.61 1.90 6.08
CA LYS A 161 -4.38 3.32 5.75
C LYS A 161 -3.63 4.05 6.86
N GLN A 162 -3.95 3.74 8.12
CA GLN A 162 -3.26 4.33 9.26
C GLN A 162 -1.79 3.91 9.31
N ILE A 163 -1.49 2.61 9.16
CA ILE A 163 -0.12 2.09 9.12
C ILE A 163 0.67 2.72 7.95
N ALA A 164 0.04 2.86 6.77
CA ALA A 164 0.68 3.49 5.62
C ALA A 164 1.06 4.95 5.89
N ARG A 165 0.23 5.71 6.60
CA ARG A 165 0.54 7.10 7.00
C ARG A 165 1.63 7.16 8.08
N GLU A 166 1.60 6.24 9.02
CA GLU A 166 2.51 6.20 10.16
C GLU A 166 3.92 5.78 9.73
N PHE A 167 4.03 4.69 8.97
CA PHE A 167 5.32 4.09 8.60
C PHE A 167 5.79 4.40 7.18
N GLY A 168 4.91 4.89 6.30
CA GLY A 168 5.25 5.14 4.90
C GLY A 168 5.28 3.87 4.03
N VAL A 169 4.68 2.78 4.50
CA VAL A 169 4.61 1.48 3.80
C VAL A 169 3.17 1.19 3.40
N VAL A 170 2.94 0.87 2.14
CA VAL A 170 1.64 0.37 1.68
C VAL A 170 1.49 -1.07 2.13
N VAL A 171 0.62 -1.31 3.13
CA VAL A 171 0.32 -2.66 3.59
C VAL A 171 -0.51 -3.39 2.53
N PRO A 172 -0.12 -4.59 2.06
CA PRO A 172 -0.88 -5.38 1.09
C PRO A 172 -2.31 -5.68 1.57
N LEU A 173 -3.15 -6.19 0.68
CA LEU A 173 -4.48 -6.67 1.06
C LEU A 173 -4.34 -7.79 2.10
N VAL A 174 -5.18 -7.72 3.13
CA VAL A 174 -5.31 -8.80 4.12
C VAL A 174 -6.40 -9.73 3.59
N HIS A 175 -6.02 -10.93 3.18
CA HIS A 175 -6.95 -11.94 2.69
C HIS A 175 -7.62 -12.62 3.89
N ILE A 176 -8.93 -12.36 4.04
CA ILE A 176 -9.73 -12.97 5.11
C ILE A 176 -10.35 -14.26 4.57
N ARG A 177 -10.17 -15.36 5.28
CA ARG A 177 -10.77 -16.64 4.91
C ARG A 177 -11.18 -17.43 6.15
N ASP A 178 -12.25 -18.18 6.01
CA ASP A 178 -12.67 -19.14 7.02
C ASP A 178 -11.77 -20.37 7.02
N ASN A 179 -11.54 -20.93 8.19
CA ASN A 179 -10.74 -22.15 8.36
C ASN A 179 -11.43 -23.07 9.37
N LEU A 180 -11.97 -24.18 8.87
CA LEU A 180 -12.71 -25.16 9.66
C LEU A 180 -11.82 -25.96 10.62
N THR A 181 -10.50 -25.87 10.50
CA THR A 181 -9.57 -26.54 11.42
C THR A 181 -9.35 -25.73 12.70
N LEU A 182 -9.71 -24.44 12.70
CA LEU A 182 -9.65 -23.57 13.87
C LEU A 182 -10.82 -23.83 14.81
N ARG A 183 -10.63 -23.50 16.10
CA ARG A 183 -11.74 -23.45 17.05
C ARG A 183 -12.75 -22.37 16.61
N PRO A 184 -14.02 -22.46 17.00
CA PRO A 184 -15.06 -21.57 16.50
C PRO A 184 -14.75 -20.06 16.61
N TYR A 185 -14.14 -19.64 17.70
CA TYR A 185 -13.83 -18.24 18.01
C TYR A 185 -12.33 -17.93 17.99
N GLN A 186 -11.55 -18.85 17.41
CA GLN A 186 -10.12 -18.66 17.20
C GLN A 186 -9.86 -17.97 15.86
N TYR A 187 -8.85 -17.14 15.82
CA TYR A 187 -8.27 -16.60 14.58
C TYR A 187 -6.76 -16.75 14.59
N ARG A 188 -6.16 -16.72 13.41
CA ARG A 188 -4.71 -16.70 13.23
C ARG A 188 -4.30 -15.73 12.12
N ILE A 189 -3.11 -15.18 12.28
CA ILE A 189 -2.52 -14.20 11.38
C ILE A 189 -1.32 -14.86 10.72
N LEU A 190 -1.31 -14.90 9.39
CA LEU A 190 -0.23 -15.50 8.61
C LEU A 190 0.45 -14.43 7.77
N ILE A 191 1.78 -14.51 7.72
CA ILE A 191 2.62 -13.71 6.83
C ILE A 191 3.36 -14.67 5.90
N ARG A 192 3.12 -14.55 4.60
CA ARG A 192 3.65 -15.45 3.56
C ARG A 192 3.40 -16.93 3.86
N GLY A 193 2.20 -17.24 4.34
CA GLY A 193 1.77 -18.59 4.69
C GLY A 193 2.28 -19.12 6.03
N ILE A 194 3.11 -18.36 6.77
CA ILE A 194 3.62 -18.76 8.08
C ILE A 194 2.75 -18.10 9.16
N GLU A 195 2.22 -18.90 10.08
CA GLU A 195 1.52 -18.39 11.27
C GLU A 195 2.49 -17.59 12.16
N VAL A 196 2.14 -16.33 12.41
CA VAL A 196 2.94 -15.44 13.26
C VAL A 196 2.25 -15.14 14.57
N SER A 197 0.93 -15.28 14.63
CA SER A 197 0.16 -15.12 15.86
C SER A 197 -1.22 -15.75 15.72
N SER A 198 -1.77 -16.21 16.84
CA SER A 198 -3.14 -16.69 16.94
C SER A 198 -3.73 -16.34 18.30
N TYR A 199 -5.05 -16.22 18.37
CA TYR A 199 -5.74 -15.93 19.62
C TYR A 199 -7.20 -16.43 19.55
N GLU A 200 -7.80 -16.66 20.72
CA GLU A 200 -9.20 -17.06 20.85
C GLU A 200 -9.97 -15.98 21.60
N VAL A 201 -11.03 -15.45 21.01
CA VAL A 201 -11.90 -14.43 21.61
C VAL A 201 -13.16 -15.03 22.19
N MET A 202 -13.81 -14.30 23.09
CA MET A 202 -15.12 -14.71 23.63
C MET A 202 -16.23 -13.88 22.98
N PRO A 203 -17.16 -14.51 22.24
CA PRO A 203 -18.26 -13.79 21.61
C PRO A 203 -19.18 -13.16 22.66
N ASN A 204 -19.81 -12.04 22.28
CA ASN A 204 -20.75 -11.31 23.13
C ASN A 204 -20.18 -10.87 24.49
N ARG A 205 -18.86 -10.67 24.56
CA ARG A 205 -18.17 -10.16 25.74
C ARG A 205 -17.29 -8.97 25.35
N TYR A 206 -16.88 -8.20 26.35
CA TYR A 206 -15.92 -7.11 26.24
C TYR A 206 -14.62 -7.50 26.90
N LEU A 207 -13.52 -7.02 26.37
CA LEU A 207 -12.20 -7.21 26.95
C LEU A 207 -11.87 -6.01 27.83
N ALA A 208 -11.78 -6.21 29.14
CA ALA A 208 -11.36 -5.23 30.13
C ALA A 208 -9.86 -5.39 30.40
N ILE A 209 -9.05 -4.45 29.92
CA ILE A 209 -7.58 -4.47 29.93
C ILE A 209 -7.09 -3.67 31.12
N ASP A 210 -6.18 -4.24 31.90
CA ASP A 210 -5.50 -3.57 33.01
C ASP A 210 -4.25 -2.84 32.49
N LEU A 211 -4.29 -1.51 32.52
CA LEU A 211 -3.17 -0.64 32.15
C LEU A 211 -2.25 -0.29 33.33
N GLY A 212 -2.38 -0.97 34.47
CA GLY A 212 -1.59 -0.73 35.68
C GLY A 212 -2.17 0.34 36.63
N ASN A 213 -3.29 0.97 36.28
CA ASN A 213 -3.92 2.05 37.06
C ASN A 213 -5.29 1.64 37.64
N VAL A 214 -5.57 0.35 37.75
CA VAL A 214 -6.86 -0.18 38.17
C VAL A 214 -7.04 -0.10 39.68
N ARG A 215 -8.23 0.36 40.12
CA ARG A 215 -8.57 0.60 41.54
C ARG A 215 -9.34 -0.54 42.21
N GLY A 216 -9.42 -1.71 41.59
CA GLY A 216 -10.12 -2.85 42.16
C GLY A 216 -10.27 -4.01 41.19
N SER A 217 -10.68 -5.18 41.70
CA SER A 217 -10.92 -6.37 40.88
C SER A 217 -12.27 -6.35 40.21
N ILE A 218 -12.38 -7.00 39.05
CA ILE A 218 -13.64 -7.20 38.33
C ILE A 218 -13.89 -8.69 38.12
N GLU A 219 -15.16 -9.06 38.13
CA GLU A 219 -15.60 -10.43 37.82
C GLU A 219 -15.54 -10.64 36.31
N GLY A 220 -14.85 -11.68 35.87
CA GLY A 220 -14.67 -12.01 34.46
C GLY A 220 -13.78 -13.22 34.26
N VAL A 221 -13.61 -13.64 33.01
CA VAL A 221 -12.70 -14.72 32.66
C VAL A 221 -11.31 -14.10 32.46
N GLU A 222 -10.38 -14.47 33.33
CA GLU A 222 -9.00 -13.98 33.26
C GLU A 222 -8.32 -14.40 31.95
N THR A 223 -7.64 -13.48 31.33
CA THR A 223 -6.92 -13.67 30.06
C THR A 223 -5.80 -12.62 29.93
N HIS A 224 -5.09 -12.66 28.81
CA HIS A 224 -4.14 -11.62 28.42
C HIS A 224 -4.59 -10.99 27.10
N GLU A 225 -4.43 -9.70 26.98
CA GLU A 225 -4.69 -8.97 25.75
C GLU A 225 -3.66 -9.38 24.68
N PRO A 226 -4.09 -9.73 23.43
CA PRO A 226 -3.21 -10.40 22.47
C PRO A 226 -2.12 -9.53 21.84
N ALA A 227 -2.25 -8.20 21.81
CA ALA A 227 -1.27 -7.33 21.15
C ALA A 227 -0.05 -7.06 22.04
N PHE A 228 -0.26 -6.81 23.33
CA PHE A 228 0.77 -6.36 24.28
C PHE A 228 0.95 -7.30 25.47
N ASN A 229 0.19 -8.37 25.51
CA ASN A 229 0.20 -9.36 26.60
C ASN A 229 -0.14 -8.78 27.97
N LEU A 230 -0.98 -7.75 28.00
CA LEU A 230 -1.44 -7.13 29.24
C LEU A 230 -2.50 -8.02 29.93
N LYS A 231 -2.53 -7.97 31.25
CA LYS A 231 -3.57 -8.66 32.03
C LYS A 231 -4.94 -8.10 31.68
N ALA A 232 -5.89 -8.98 31.37
CA ALA A 232 -7.21 -8.60 30.94
C ALA A 232 -8.27 -9.60 31.40
N TYR A 233 -9.54 -9.20 31.32
CA TYR A 233 -10.70 -10.01 31.71
C TYR A 233 -11.78 -9.92 30.65
N TRP A 234 -12.33 -11.07 30.22
CA TRP A 234 -13.55 -11.11 29.43
C TRP A 234 -14.75 -10.90 30.33
N ILE A 235 -15.43 -9.77 30.20
CA ILE A 235 -16.58 -9.35 30.99
C ILE A 235 -17.87 -9.33 30.17
N THR A 236 -19.00 -9.39 30.85
CA THR A 236 -20.33 -9.21 30.24
C THR A 236 -20.64 -7.73 30.06
N GLU A 237 -21.64 -7.41 29.23
CA GLU A 237 -21.98 -6.02 28.90
C GLU A 237 -22.44 -5.23 30.14
N ASP A 238 -23.17 -5.84 31.05
CA ASP A 238 -23.61 -5.24 32.33
C ASP A 238 -22.46 -4.80 33.22
N MET A 239 -21.30 -5.44 33.10
CA MET A 239 -20.07 -5.09 33.86
C MET A 239 -19.23 -3.98 33.21
N ARG A 240 -19.55 -3.56 32.00
CA ARG A 240 -18.76 -2.59 31.20
C ARG A 240 -18.56 -1.27 31.92
N GLU A 241 -19.65 -0.65 32.41
CA GLU A 241 -19.57 0.62 33.13
C GLU A 241 -18.79 0.50 34.45
N LYS A 242 -18.97 -0.62 35.17
CA LYS A 242 -18.24 -0.90 36.40
C LYS A 242 -16.72 -1.02 36.11
N ALA A 243 -16.34 -1.74 35.06
CA ALA A 243 -14.97 -1.87 34.65
C ALA A 243 -14.33 -0.51 34.33
N GLN A 244 -15.01 0.33 33.56
CA GLN A 244 -14.52 1.67 33.21
C GLN A 244 -14.35 2.56 34.46
N ARG A 245 -15.28 2.52 35.41
CA ARG A 245 -15.16 3.25 36.69
C ARG A 245 -13.99 2.78 37.54
N LEU A 246 -13.64 1.50 37.45
CA LEU A 246 -12.47 0.94 38.14
C LEU A 246 -11.14 1.26 37.44
N GLY A 247 -11.18 1.86 36.24
CA GLY A 247 -9.99 2.25 35.48
C GLY A 247 -9.53 1.23 34.43
N TYR A 248 -10.32 0.18 34.13
CA TYR A 248 -10.03 -0.73 33.04
C TYR A 248 -10.31 -0.06 31.69
N MET A 249 -9.46 -0.33 30.68
CA MET A 249 -9.76 -0.02 29.30
C MET A 249 -10.65 -1.11 28.73
N VAL A 250 -11.90 -0.78 28.37
CA VAL A 250 -12.87 -1.77 27.89
C VAL A 250 -13.06 -1.63 26.39
N VAL A 251 -12.80 -2.71 25.65
CA VAL A 251 -12.91 -2.77 24.18
C VAL A 251 -13.80 -3.93 23.74
N ASP A 252 -14.42 -3.79 22.55
CA ASP A 252 -15.17 -4.86 21.91
C ASP A 252 -14.24 -5.89 21.23
N VAL A 253 -14.80 -7.02 20.81
CA VAL A 253 -14.06 -8.11 20.16
C VAL A 253 -13.39 -7.63 18.87
N SER A 254 -14.10 -6.88 18.02
CA SER A 254 -13.56 -6.35 16.77
C SER A 254 -12.37 -5.43 17.02
N THR A 255 -12.45 -4.56 18.03
CA THR A 255 -11.33 -3.67 18.41
C THR A 255 -10.14 -4.46 18.92
N ALA A 256 -10.34 -5.49 19.76
CA ALA A 256 -9.25 -6.34 20.23
C ALA A 256 -8.54 -7.07 19.07
N ILE A 257 -9.31 -7.62 18.11
CA ILE A 257 -8.79 -8.27 16.91
C ILE A 257 -7.96 -7.27 16.06
N ILE A 258 -8.52 -6.09 15.79
CA ILE A 258 -7.85 -5.07 14.94
C ILE A 258 -6.58 -4.56 15.61
N THR A 259 -6.59 -4.35 16.92
CA THR A 259 -5.40 -3.92 17.67
C THR A 259 -4.30 -4.97 17.56
N HIS A 260 -4.63 -6.25 17.76
CA HIS A 260 -3.70 -7.35 17.61
C HIS A 260 -3.14 -7.47 16.19
N LEU A 261 -4.04 -7.46 15.18
CA LEU A 261 -3.62 -7.51 13.77
C LEU A 261 -2.71 -6.33 13.41
N SER A 262 -3.05 -5.12 13.87
CA SER A 262 -2.25 -3.92 13.65
C SER A 262 -0.85 -4.06 14.23
N GLU A 263 -0.74 -4.54 15.46
CA GLU A 263 0.55 -4.70 16.14
C GLU A 263 1.40 -5.79 15.50
N VAL A 264 0.79 -6.92 15.12
CA VAL A 264 1.49 -8.00 14.39
C VAL A 264 2.02 -7.50 13.04
N ILE A 265 1.22 -6.73 12.30
CA ILE A 265 1.66 -6.14 11.03
C ILE A 265 2.80 -5.16 11.26
N LYS A 266 2.69 -4.24 12.23
CA LYS A 266 3.73 -3.25 12.55
C LYS A 266 5.06 -3.90 12.91
N ARG A 267 5.04 -4.93 13.75
CA ARG A 267 6.26 -5.69 14.13
C ARG A 267 6.89 -6.44 12.96
N ASN A 268 6.12 -6.77 11.93
CA ASN A 268 6.58 -7.56 10.79
C ASN A 268 6.63 -6.76 9.48
N LEU A 269 6.54 -5.41 9.52
CA LEU A 269 6.60 -4.57 8.31
C LEU A 269 7.85 -4.84 7.46
N HIS A 270 8.99 -5.09 8.10
CA HIS A 270 10.23 -5.44 7.43
C HIS A 270 10.17 -6.76 6.64
N LYS A 271 9.32 -7.72 7.05
CA LYS A 271 9.09 -8.98 6.32
C LYS A 271 8.03 -8.81 5.22
N ILE A 272 7.08 -7.90 5.45
CA ILE A 272 5.99 -7.59 4.52
C ILE A 272 6.51 -6.79 3.33
N LEU A 273 7.42 -5.82 3.57
CA LEU A 273 8.01 -5.00 2.53
C LEU A 273 8.84 -5.86 1.58
N GLY A 274 8.32 -6.17 0.41
CA GLY A 274 9.01 -6.87 -0.64
C GLY A 274 9.68 -5.91 -1.62
N ARG A 275 10.33 -6.49 -2.63
CA ARG A 275 11.05 -5.72 -3.66
C ARG A 275 10.09 -4.94 -4.58
N GLY A 276 8.91 -5.50 -4.85
CA GLY A 276 7.87 -4.85 -5.65
C GLY A 276 7.39 -3.56 -5.00
N GLU A 277 7.04 -3.62 -3.70
CA GLU A 277 6.59 -2.47 -2.93
C GLU A 277 7.66 -1.37 -2.87
N VAL A 278 8.95 -1.73 -2.83
CA VAL A 278 10.04 -0.74 -2.88
C VAL A 278 10.11 -0.06 -4.25
N ILE A 279 9.92 -0.80 -5.34
CA ILE A 279 9.88 -0.23 -6.69
C ILE A 279 8.71 0.76 -6.80
N ASP A 280 7.52 0.40 -6.33
CA ASP A 280 6.35 1.28 -6.31
C ASP A 280 6.60 2.55 -5.48
N LEU A 281 7.27 2.43 -4.34
CA LEU A 281 7.67 3.57 -3.51
C LEU A 281 8.63 4.51 -4.26
N VAL A 282 9.62 3.96 -4.95
CA VAL A 282 10.59 4.72 -5.76
C VAL A 282 9.90 5.41 -6.94
N GLU A 283 9.01 4.73 -7.65
CA GLU A 283 8.25 5.33 -8.75
C GLU A 283 7.35 6.48 -8.27
N ASN A 284 6.69 6.29 -7.14
CA ASN A 284 5.88 7.34 -6.51
C ASN A 284 6.73 8.55 -6.10
N LEU A 285 7.93 8.31 -5.54
CA LEU A 285 8.86 9.36 -5.17
C LEU A 285 9.38 10.09 -6.42
N THR A 286 9.74 9.35 -7.47
CA THR A 286 10.20 9.92 -8.74
C THR A 286 9.15 10.80 -9.40
N ARG A 287 7.87 10.41 -9.34
CA ARG A 287 6.76 11.25 -9.84
C ARG A 287 6.62 12.57 -9.07
N LYS A 288 6.85 12.55 -7.75
CA LYS A 288 6.76 13.74 -6.89
C LYS A 288 8.00 14.64 -6.98
N HIS A 289 9.18 14.05 -7.12
CA HIS A 289 10.47 14.74 -7.09
C HIS A 289 11.36 14.33 -8.28
N PRO A 290 10.95 14.57 -9.54
CA PRO A 290 11.66 14.04 -10.72
C PRO A 290 13.10 14.53 -10.83
N LYS A 291 13.38 15.79 -10.47
CA LYS A 291 14.75 16.34 -10.54
C LYS A 291 15.67 15.75 -9.47
N ALA A 292 15.16 15.51 -8.27
CA ALA A 292 15.96 14.94 -7.18
C ALA A 292 16.24 13.45 -7.37
N MET A 293 15.36 12.73 -8.07
CA MET A 293 15.48 11.29 -8.29
C MET A 293 16.20 10.92 -9.58
N GLN A 294 16.54 11.91 -10.43
CA GLN A 294 17.13 11.66 -11.74
C GLN A 294 18.49 10.96 -11.60
N GLY A 295 18.60 9.73 -12.15
CA GLY A 295 19.82 8.95 -12.16
C GLY A 295 20.23 8.36 -10.79
N LEU A 296 19.40 8.46 -9.75
CA LEU A 296 19.75 7.92 -8.43
C LEU A 296 19.41 6.43 -8.30
N VAL A 297 18.18 6.04 -8.62
CA VAL A 297 17.70 4.65 -8.49
C VAL A 297 17.17 4.19 -9.84
N PRO A 298 17.65 3.08 -10.41
CA PRO A 298 18.57 2.10 -9.84
C PRO A 298 20.05 2.35 -10.11
N ASP A 299 20.42 3.43 -10.84
CA ASP A 299 21.75 3.60 -11.44
C ASP A 299 22.87 3.75 -10.40
N VAL A 300 22.68 4.64 -9.42
CA VAL A 300 23.63 4.89 -8.32
C VAL A 300 23.34 3.97 -7.14
N ILE A 301 22.06 3.86 -6.75
CA ILE A 301 21.62 3.05 -5.61
C ILE A 301 20.92 1.79 -6.13
N PRO A 302 21.54 0.60 -6.01
CA PRO A 302 20.87 -0.65 -6.34
C PRO A 302 19.59 -0.86 -5.49
N ILE A 303 18.52 -1.35 -6.12
CA ILE A 303 17.24 -1.66 -5.42
C ILE A 303 17.46 -2.61 -4.23
N SER A 304 18.43 -3.52 -4.32
CA SER A 304 18.74 -4.45 -3.23
C SER A 304 19.28 -3.75 -1.99
N ILE A 305 20.12 -2.75 -2.15
CA ILE A 305 20.67 -1.94 -1.06
C ILE A 305 19.55 -1.10 -0.44
N LEU A 306 18.78 -0.39 -1.25
CA LEU A 306 17.64 0.40 -0.77
C LEU A 306 16.65 -0.49 0.00
N HIS A 307 16.25 -1.63 -0.59
CA HIS A 307 15.32 -2.57 0.04
C HIS A 307 15.83 -3.03 1.42
N ARG A 308 17.10 -3.44 1.50
CA ARG A 308 17.68 -3.89 2.77
C ARG A 308 17.76 -2.78 3.81
N THR A 309 18.17 -1.57 3.42
CA THR A 309 18.19 -0.40 4.32
C THR A 309 16.79 -0.07 4.84
N LEU A 310 15.76 -0.09 3.98
CA LEU A 310 14.37 0.15 4.41
C LEU A 310 13.88 -0.95 5.36
N GLN A 311 14.22 -2.22 5.09
CA GLN A 311 13.91 -3.33 5.99
C GLN A 311 14.58 -3.17 7.36
N ASN A 312 15.84 -2.74 7.41
CA ASN A 312 16.56 -2.50 8.65
C ASN A 312 15.86 -1.40 9.47
N LEU A 313 15.53 -0.27 8.86
CA LEU A 313 14.80 0.83 9.53
C LEU A 313 13.46 0.35 10.09
N LEU A 314 12.66 -0.36 9.28
CA LEU A 314 11.36 -0.88 9.70
C LEU A 314 11.47 -1.93 10.81
N SER A 315 12.52 -2.77 10.79
CA SER A 315 12.77 -3.75 11.86
C SER A 315 13.02 -3.09 13.22
N GLU A 316 13.52 -1.86 13.21
CA GLU A 316 13.74 -1.01 14.38
C GLU A 316 12.54 -0.12 14.73
N GLY A 317 11.44 -0.23 13.94
CA GLY A 317 10.23 0.59 14.11
C GLY A 317 10.41 2.04 13.65
N ILE A 318 11.44 2.32 12.85
CA ILE A 318 11.68 3.65 12.28
C ILE A 318 10.83 3.81 11.00
N PRO A 319 9.95 4.81 10.93
CA PRO A 319 9.16 5.09 9.74
C PRO A 319 10.02 5.51 8.55
N ILE A 320 9.61 5.07 7.35
CA ILE A 320 10.30 5.35 6.08
C ILE A 320 9.57 6.39 5.21
N ASN A 321 8.63 7.13 5.77
CA ASN A 321 7.85 8.15 5.06
C ASN A 321 8.67 9.35 4.56
N ASP A 322 9.89 9.56 5.07
CA ASP A 322 10.85 10.50 4.50
C ASP A 322 11.81 9.79 3.53
N LEU A 323 11.25 9.12 2.55
CA LEU A 323 12.00 8.33 1.58
C LEU A 323 13.00 9.18 0.78
N LEU A 324 12.69 10.46 0.53
CA LEU A 324 13.62 11.36 -0.18
C LEU A 324 14.92 11.54 0.61
N THR A 325 14.87 11.89 1.88
CA THR A 325 16.05 12.02 2.73
C THR A 325 16.84 10.71 2.83
N ILE A 326 16.13 9.56 2.87
CA ILE A 326 16.77 8.24 2.88
C ILE A 326 17.56 8.01 1.59
N VAL A 327 16.94 8.25 0.43
CA VAL A 327 17.57 8.04 -0.88
C VAL A 327 18.75 9.01 -1.08
N GLU A 328 18.59 10.30 -0.77
CA GLU A 328 19.68 11.28 -0.85
C GLU A 328 20.88 10.85 0.02
N THR A 329 20.61 10.41 1.26
CA THR A 329 21.69 9.95 2.14
C THR A 329 22.38 8.71 1.59
N LEU A 330 21.62 7.75 1.04
CA LEU A 330 22.22 6.58 0.39
C LEU A 330 23.09 6.97 -0.80
N ALA A 331 22.66 7.96 -1.61
CA ALA A 331 23.44 8.45 -2.74
C ALA A 331 24.78 9.05 -2.30
N ASP A 332 24.78 9.80 -1.17
CA ASP A 332 26.00 10.42 -0.63
C ASP A 332 27.05 9.38 -0.18
N TYR A 333 26.63 8.19 0.27
CA TYR A 333 27.53 7.23 0.91
C TYR A 333 27.70 5.89 0.17
N VAL A 334 26.86 5.57 -0.82
CA VAL A 334 26.89 4.26 -1.51
C VAL A 334 28.20 4.02 -2.30
N GLU A 335 28.90 5.07 -2.69
CA GLU A 335 30.23 4.97 -3.33
C GLU A 335 31.33 4.62 -2.33
N GLN A 336 31.16 4.98 -1.06
CA GLN A 336 32.15 4.71 0.00
C GLN A 336 31.98 3.31 0.57
N THR A 337 30.72 2.82 0.67
CA THR A 337 30.41 1.48 1.15
C THR A 337 29.14 0.94 0.52
N LYS A 338 29.14 -0.36 0.21
CA LYS A 338 27.95 -1.09 -0.27
C LYS A 338 27.29 -1.93 0.82
N ASP A 339 27.80 -1.85 2.05
CA ASP A 339 27.20 -2.55 3.19
C ASP A 339 25.87 -1.89 3.60
N PRO A 340 24.71 -2.57 3.46
CA PRO A 340 23.43 -1.98 3.81
C PRO A 340 23.28 -1.66 5.29
N ASP A 341 23.98 -2.38 6.18
CA ASP A 341 23.89 -2.17 7.60
C ASP A 341 24.61 -0.87 8.00
N LEU A 342 25.79 -0.63 7.43
CA LEU A 342 26.54 0.63 7.64
C LEU A 342 25.79 1.81 6.99
N LEU A 343 25.25 1.62 5.79
CA LEU A 343 24.42 2.63 5.13
C LEU A 343 23.17 2.98 5.97
N THR A 344 22.57 2.00 6.65
CA THR A 344 21.46 2.25 7.57
C THR A 344 21.86 3.17 8.72
N GLU A 345 23.10 3.05 9.22
CA GLU A 345 23.62 3.96 10.28
C GLU A 345 23.71 5.41 9.80
N TYR A 346 24.23 5.64 8.60
CA TYR A 346 24.27 7.00 8.03
C TYR A 346 22.85 7.57 7.86
N VAL A 347 21.91 6.77 7.38
CA VAL A 347 20.51 7.16 7.28
C VAL A 347 19.91 7.48 8.65
N ARG A 348 20.19 6.68 9.69
CA ARG A 348 19.71 6.95 11.05
C ARG A 348 20.26 8.26 11.61
N GLN A 349 21.53 8.55 11.38
CA GLN A 349 22.12 9.83 11.77
C GLN A 349 21.42 11.01 11.08
N ARG A 350 21.11 10.88 9.79
CA ARG A 350 20.38 11.91 9.06
C ARG A 350 18.95 12.10 9.56
N LEU A 351 18.30 11.01 9.95
CA LEU A 351 16.94 10.99 10.52
C LEU A 351 16.91 11.23 12.05
N ALA A 352 18.02 11.55 12.69
CA ALA A 352 18.14 11.62 14.17
C ALA A 352 17.03 12.47 14.82
N LYS A 353 16.70 13.65 14.28
CA LYS A 353 15.63 14.50 14.82
C LYS A 353 14.26 13.84 14.78
N ARG A 354 13.96 13.08 13.72
CA ARG A 354 12.70 12.34 13.57
C ARG A 354 12.65 11.17 14.53
N ILE A 355 13.75 10.41 14.61
CA ILE A 355 13.88 9.26 15.51
C ILE A 355 13.73 9.73 16.97
N THR A 356 14.42 10.78 17.37
CA THR A 356 14.28 11.37 18.71
C THR A 356 12.83 11.71 19.04
N ARG A 357 12.09 12.29 18.06
CA ARG A 357 10.69 12.69 18.26
C ARG A 357 9.75 11.49 18.51
N LEU A 358 10.07 10.30 18.01
CA LEU A 358 9.29 9.08 18.27
C LEU A 358 9.35 8.62 19.73
N TYR A 359 10.43 8.97 20.44
CA TYR A 359 10.70 8.54 21.81
C TYR A 359 10.51 9.63 22.84
N LEU A 360 10.06 10.83 22.45
CA LEU A 360 9.74 11.90 23.37
C LEU A 360 8.43 11.60 24.10
N THR A 361 8.47 11.63 25.42
CA THR A 361 7.28 11.60 26.30
C THR A 361 7.21 12.94 27.02
N ASP A 362 6.12 13.69 26.88
CA ASP A 362 5.95 15.04 27.47
C ASP A 362 7.15 15.98 27.20
N ASN A 363 7.70 15.90 25.98
CA ASN A 363 8.87 16.65 25.54
C ASN A 363 10.18 16.30 26.30
N VAL A 364 10.21 15.17 26.98
CA VAL A 364 11.38 14.64 27.69
C VAL A 364 11.85 13.35 27.01
N LEU A 365 13.16 13.23 26.77
CA LEU A 365 13.79 12.01 26.28
C LEU A 365 14.47 11.29 27.47
N TYR A 366 13.96 10.12 27.81
CA TYR A 366 14.61 9.24 28.77
C TYR A 366 15.65 8.39 28.04
N ALA A 367 16.91 8.47 28.46
CA ALA A 367 18.00 7.75 27.82
C ALA A 367 18.89 7.05 28.86
N LEU A 368 19.27 5.81 28.59
CA LEU A 368 20.28 5.09 29.34
C LEU A 368 21.65 5.41 28.73
N ILE A 369 22.56 5.91 29.57
CA ILE A 369 23.90 6.27 29.12
C ILE A 369 24.90 5.25 29.66
N ILE A 370 25.72 4.71 28.76
CA ILE A 370 26.83 3.82 29.12
C ILE A 370 27.93 4.68 29.78
N SER A 371 28.45 4.23 30.94
CA SER A 371 29.55 4.95 31.60
C SER A 371 30.81 4.95 30.73
N PRO A 372 31.61 6.04 30.71
CA PRO A 372 32.85 6.11 29.93
C PRO A 372 33.82 4.95 30.18
N ARG A 373 33.85 4.46 31.43
CA ARG A 373 34.69 3.31 31.80
C ARG A 373 34.25 2.01 31.14
N LEU A 374 32.93 1.80 30.99
CA LEU A 374 32.38 0.64 30.31
C LEU A 374 32.56 0.74 28.80
N GLU A 375 32.36 1.94 28.24
CA GLU A 375 32.59 2.24 26.82
C GLU A 375 34.05 1.97 26.42
N ALA A 376 35.02 2.47 27.21
CA ALA A 376 36.45 2.21 26.99
C ALA A 376 36.78 0.70 27.04
N LYS A 377 36.17 -0.04 27.98
CA LYS A 377 36.37 -1.49 28.08
C LYS A 377 35.80 -2.25 26.90
N LEU A 378 34.61 -1.89 26.44
CA LEU A 378 33.99 -2.46 25.26
C LEU A 378 34.82 -2.17 24.00
N SER A 379 35.30 -0.94 23.86
CA SER A 379 36.17 -0.53 22.74
C SER A 379 37.49 -1.28 22.72
N ALA A 380 38.09 -1.55 23.88
CA ALA A 380 39.33 -2.32 24.01
C ALA A 380 39.13 -3.77 23.51
N TYR A 381 38.05 -4.45 23.91
CA TYR A 381 37.77 -5.81 23.44
C TYR A 381 37.60 -5.87 21.92
N LEU A 382 36.95 -4.87 21.30
CA LEU A 382 36.78 -4.77 19.86
C LEU A 382 38.12 -4.58 19.14
N GLN A 383 38.99 -3.69 19.66
CA GLN A 383 40.31 -3.43 19.08
C GLN A 383 41.24 -4.66 19.18
N GLU A 384 41.09 -5.44 20.23
CA GLU A 384 41.88 -6.67 20.46
C GLU A 384 41.29 -7.91 19.70
N GLY A 385 40.17 -7.78 19.01
CA GLY A 385 39.52 -8.89 18.29
C GLY A 385 38.91 -9.96 19.21
N LYS A 386 38.62 -9.61 20.46
CA LYS A 386 38.06 -10.52 21.48
C LYS A 386 36.54 -10.54 21.44
N GLU A 387 35.98 -11.01 20.35
CA GLU A 387 34.52 -10.99 20.12
C GLU A 387 33.74 -11.83 21.14
N GLU A 388 34.27 -13.01 21.52
CA GLU A 388 33.60 -13.89 22.50
C GLU A 388 33.52 -13.23 23.88
N GLU A 389 34.60 -12.62 24.34
CA GLU A 389 34.65 -11.91 25.64
C GLU A 389 33.76 -10.66 25.65
N PHE A 390 33.67 -9.98 24.49
CA PHE A 390 32.76 -8.86 24.27
C PHE A 390 31.29 -9.30 24.37
N LEU A 391 30.92 -10.41 23.68
CA LEU A 391 29.58 -10.97 23.72
C LEU A 391 29.21 -11.47 25.11
N ASP A 392 30.13 -12.14 25.82
CA ASP A 392 29.91 -12.59 27.20
C ASP A 392 29.64 -11.42 28.14
N LEU A 393 30.42 -10.33 28.02
CA LEU A 393 30.18 -9.10 28.79
C LEU A 393 28.82 -8.49 28.50
N LEU A 394 28.43 -8.42 27.22
CA LEU A 394 27.13 -7.90 26.81
C LEU A 394 25.97 -8.72 27.36
N ILE A 395 26.00 -10.03 27.14
CA ILE A 395 24.88 -10.94 27.44
C ILE A 395 24.76 -11.13 28.96
N ASN A 396 25.87 -11.41 29.64
CA ASN A 396 25.81 -11.87 31.00
C ASN A 396 25.92 -10.73 32.06
N LYS A 397 26.45 -9.57 31.68
CA LYS A 397 26.63 -8.46 32.62
C LYS A 397 25.85 -7.19 32.29
N ILE A 398 25.76 -6.84 31.01
CA ILE A 398 25.11 -5.59 30.60
C ILE A 398 23.60 -5.82 30.41
N TYR A 399 23.23 -6.86 29.71
CA TYR A 399 21.83 -7.16 29.39
C TYR A 399 20.91 -7.32 30.62
N PRO A 400 21.28 -8.08 31.67
CA PRO A 400 20.42 -8.19 32.84
C PRO A 400 20.22 -6.85 33.58
N LYS A 401 21.28 -6.01 33.65
CA LYS A 401 21.19 -4.67 34.24
C LYS A 401 20.36 -3.74 33.38
N LEU A 402 20.56 -3.78 32.07
CA LEU A 402 19.77 -3.00 31.11
C LEU A 402 18.28 -3.32 31.23
N ASN A 403 17.92 -4.61 31.29
CA ASN A 403 16.54 -5.05 31.47
C ASN A 403 15.94 -4.59 32.81
N SER A 404 16.70 -4.64 33.89
CA SER A 404 16.21 -4.16 35.19
C SER A 404 15.95 -2.64 35.21
N GLU A 405 16.82 -1.87 34.57
CA GLU A 405 16.67 -0.39 34.49
C GLU A 405 15.53 -0.02 33.52
N ILE A 406 15.35 -0.76 32.42
CA ILE A 406 14.23 -0.59 31.49
C ILE A 406 12.91 -0.93 32.20
N SER A 407 12.81 -2.06 32.90
CA SER A 407 11.62 -2.43 33.66
C SER A 407 11.30 -1.42 34.75
N TRP A 408 12.30 -0.84 35.40
CA TRP A 408 12.11 0.24 36.35
C TRP A 408 11.58 1.51 35.67
N ALA A 409 12.14 1.89 34.52
CA ALA A 409 11.69 3.03 33.74
C ALA A 409 10.24 2.84 33.23
N GLU A 410 9.89 1.65 32.75
CA GLU A 410 8.53 1.29 32.33
C GLU A 410 7.50 1.41 33.44
N GLN A 411 7.86 1.05 34.69
CA GLN A 411 6.98 1.18 35.85
C GLN A 411 6.76 2.64 36.30
N HIS A 412 7.71 3.54 35.99
CA HIS A 412 7.69 4.93 36.45
C HIS A 412 7.33 5.95 35.36
N THR A 413 7.25 5.51 34.09
CA THR A 413 6.83 6.35 32.96
C THR A 413 5.58 5.75 32.34
N SER A 414 4.47 6.45 32.46
CA SER A 414 3.13 5.97 32.04
C SER A 414 2.94 5.69 30.54
N ASN A 415 3.98 5.77 29.72
CA ASN A 415 3.92 5.62 28.26
C ASN A 415 5.07 4.82 27.64
N ALA A 416 5.76 3.99 28.39
CA ALA A 416 6.84 3.14 27.86
C ALA A 416 6.28 1.89 27.14
N TRP A 417 5.73 2.09 25.95
CA TRP A 417 5.37 1.01 25.00
C TRP A 417 6.63 0.57 24.23
N TYR A 418 7.52 -0.18 24.86
CA TYR A 418 8.72 -0.66 24.21
C TYR A 418 8.98 -2.12 24.55
N ASN A 419 9.14 -2.96 23.50
CA ASN A 419 9.61 -4.34 23.68
C ASN A 419 11.14 -4.35 23.58
N PRO A 420 11.86 -4.40 24.73
CA PRO A 420 13.30 -4.11 24.79
C PRO A 420 14.20 -5.23 24.28
N THR A 421 13.69 -6.46 24.14
CA THR A 421 14.53 -7.66 24.10
C THR A 421 15.35 -7.88 22.81
N GLN A 422 14.96 -7.33 21.69
CA GLN A 422 15.71 -7.52 20.44
C GLN A 422 16.40 -6.25 19.91
N LYS A 423 15.88 -5.06 20.23
CA LYS A 423 16.31 -3.82 19.60
C LYS A 423 17.45 -3.09 20.33
N SER A 424 17.47 -3.16 21.66
CA SER A 424 18.53 -2.53 22.47
C SER A 424 19.89 -3.20 22.28
N LEU A 425 19.93 -4.51 22.08
CA LEU A 425 21.16 -5.25 21.79
C LEU A 425 21.68 -4.96 20.36
N SER A 426 20.79 -4.82 19.38
CA SER A 426 21.19 -4.49 18.01
C SER A 426 21.73 -3.06 17.89
N LEU A 427 21.18 -2.13 18.66
CA LEU A 427 21.67 -0.74 18.75
C LEU A 427 23.03 -0.66 19.44
N LEU A 428 23.25 -1.40 20.51
CA LEU A 428 24.56 -1.50 21.18
C LEU A 428 25.58 -2.25 20.32
N TYR A 429 25.18 -3.36 19.72
CA TYR A 429 26.04 -4.13 18.81
C TYR A 429 26.46 -3.31 17.59
N ARG A 430 25.53 -2.61 16.94
CA ARG A 430 25.80 -1.79 15.75
C ARG A 430 26.56 -0.49 16.06
N LYS A 431 26.50 0.03 17.28
CA LYS A 431 27.31 1.20 17.69
C LYS A 431 28.77 0.84 17.99
N CYS A 432 29.03 -0.43 18.27
CA CYS A 432 30.35 -0.95 18.62
C CYS A 432 31.09 -1.58 17.43
N PHE A 433 30.38 -1.91 16.34
CA PHE A 433 30.98 -2.43 15.09
C PHE A 433 30.65 -1.44 13.97
N PRO A 434 31.64 -0.62 13.55
CA PRO A 434 31.52 0.23 12.37
C PRO A 434 31.43 -0.57 11.08
#